data_bda7266d290d466f07874c4ea94eeebb
#
_entry.id   bda7266d290d466f07874c4ea94eeebb
#
_cell.length_a   1.000
_cell.length_b   1.000
_cell.length_c   1.000
_cell.angle_alpha   90.00
_cell.angle_beta   90.00
_cell.angle_gamma   90.00
#
_symmetry.space_group_name_H-M   'P 1'
#
loop_
_entity.id
_entity.type
_entity.pdbx_description
1 polymer ?
#
loop_
_entity_poly.entity_id
_entity_poly.type
_entity_poly.pdbx_seq_one_letter_code
_entity_poly.pdbx_strand_id
1 'polypeptide(L)'
;MMMTYLLDVANHTGVVTRISLIFRRHGANLQSLSTAKTEHSGIVRIVITSEIERRPAERIKGQLARLVDIFKVDMISHDEGTFRAFGMMKIACTMQTRPQILQLLEIFNGRVLELTTEWILVEMTGTPEQLEGLLQVLQPYGILEAVETGPIVIRHKSPRNATRPQPTWEVVPGALAAQTSSTSSSSALQEEKRNGTNLL
;
A
#
# COMPACT_ATOMS: atom_id res chain seq x y z
N MET A 1 16.31 -15.02 2.28
CA MET A 1 16.10 -14.16 3.46
C MET A 1 15.22 -13.00 3.03
N MET A 2 14.13 -12.73 3.75
CA MET A 2 13.24 -11.60 3.44
C MET A 2 13.91 -10.28 3.80
N MET A 3 13.99 -9.37 2.85
CA MET A 3 14.56 -8.02 3.01
C MET A 3 13.48 -6.99 2.72
N THR A 4 13.36 -5.99 3.60
CA THR A 4 12.40 -4.91 3.45
C THR A 4 13.12 -3.59 3.17
N TYR A 5 12.75 -2.97 2.06
CA TYR A 5 13.24 -1.64 1.67
C TYR A 5 12.16 -0.60 1.95
N LEU A 6 12.56 0.48 2.58
CA LEU A 6 11.72 1.64 2.86
C LEU A 6 12.26 2.83 2.08
N LEU A 7 11.47 3.34 1.14
CA LEU A 7 11.85 4.43 0.25
C LEU A 7 10.91 5.62 0.44
N ASP A 8 11.48 6.82 0.53
CA ASP A 8 10.74 8.07 0.37
C ASP A 8 11.08 8.62 -1.02
N VAL A 9 10.08 8.75 -1.90
CA VAL A 9 10.26 9.05 -3.32
C VAL A 9 9.36 10.18 -3.79
N ALA A 10 9.76 10.84 -4.88
CA ALA A 10 8.92 11.82 -5.54
C ALA A 10 7.66 11.16 -6.14
N ASN A 11 6.50 11.80 -5.93
CA ASN A 11 5.22 11.30 -6.44
C ASN A 11 5.01 11.73 -7.91
N HIS A 12 5.67 11.05 -8.83
CA HIS A 12 5.46 11.26 -10.26
C HIS A 12 5.56 9.97 -11.07
N THR A 13 5.12 10.03 -12.32
CA THR A 13 5.10 8.88 -13.23
C THR A 13 6.50 8.30 -13.48
N GLY A 14 6.60 6.96 -13.58
CA GLY A 14 7.83 6.27 -13.94
C GLY A 14 8.76 5.93 -12.77
N VAL A 15 8.55 6.45 -11.55
CA VAL A 15 9.41 6.14 -10.38
C VAL A 15 9.38 4.66 -10.06
N VAL A 16 8.18 4.07 -9.94
CA VAL A 16 8.00 2.63 -9.66
C VAL A 16 8.67 1.77 -10.74
N THR A 17 8.54 2.18 -12.01
CA THR A 17 9.18 1.46 -13.14
C THR A 17 10.70 1.45 -12.99
N ARG A 18 11.33 2.61 -12.68
CA ARG A 18 12.77 2.69 -12.46
C ARG A 18 13.25 1.85 -11.28
N ILE A 19 12.50 1.86 -10.20
CA ILE A 19 12.76 1.02 -9.03
C ILE A 19 12.70 -0.46 -9.43
N SER A 20 11.62 -0.91 -10.07
CA SER A 20 11.43 -2.29 -10.49
C SER A 20 12.53 -2.78 -11.45
N LEU A 21 13.03 -1.92 -12.34
CA LEU A 21 14.14 -2.24 -13.23
C LEU A 21 15.44 -2.55 -12.47
N ILE A 22 15.69 -1.88 -11.34
CA ILE A 22 16.87 -2.17 -10.50
C ILE A 22 16.76 -3.58 -9.91
N PHE A 23 15.61 -3.92 -9.32
CA PHE A 23 15.39 -5.27 -8.78
C PHE A 23 15.53 -6.34 -9.87
N ARG A 24 14.93 -6.11 -11.03
CA ARG A 24 15.03 -7.02 -12.17
C ARG A 24 16.49 -7.25 -12.61
N ARG A 25 17.34 -6.20 -12.68
CA ARG A 25 18.76 -6.31 -13.04
C ARG A 25 19.56 -7.17 -12.06
N HIS A 26 19.12 -7.23 -10.81
CA HIS A 26 19.73 -8.07 -9.77
C HIS A 26 19.10 -9.45 -9.65
N GLY A 27 18.15 -9.80 -10.53
CA GLY A 27 17.42 -11.06 -10.45
C GLY A 27 16.56 -11.20 -9.18
N ALA A 28 16.25 -10.07 -8.52
CA ALA A 28 15.47 -10.04 -7.30
C ALA A 28 13.98 -9.98 -7.62
N ASN A 29 13.21 -10.92 -7.07
CA ASN A 29 11.76 -10.90 -7.18
C ASN A 29 11.16 -9.97 -6.13
N LEU A 30 10.16 -9.17 -6.52
CA LEU A 30 9.36 -8.36 -5.61
C LEU A 30 8.24 -9.22 -5.04
N GLN A 31 8.28 -9.53 -3.75
CA GLN A 31 7.20 -10.26 -3.07
C GLN A 31 6.01 -9.35 -2.81
N SER A 32 6.29 -8.12 -2.37
CA SER A 32 5.26 -7.09 -2.23
C SER A 32 5.79 -5.70 -2.57
N LEU A 33 4.89 -4.83 -2.99
CA LEU A 33 5.14 -3.42 -3.19
C LEU A 33 3.93 -2.63 -2.69
N SER A 34 4.13 -1.83 -1.66
CA SER A 34 3.11 -0.95 -1.10
C SER A 34 3.50 0.50 -1.29
N THR A 35 2.54 1.34 -1.64
CA THR A 35 2.75 2.78 -1.73
C THR A 35 1.77 3.50 -0.82
N ALA A 36 2.27 4.49 -0.07
CA ALA A 36 1.45 5.27 0.86
C ALA A 36 1.81 6.75 0.77
N LYS A 37 0.81 7.61 0.93
CA LYS A 37 1.04 9.05 1.08
C LYS A 37 1.79 9.31 2.38
N THR A 38 2.67 10.32 2.39
CA THR A 38 3.31 10.80 3.59
C THR A 38 2.69 12.12 4.04
N GLU A 39 3.12 12.62 5.20
CA GLU A 39 2.74 13.95 5.69
C GLU A 39 3.27 15.08 4.82
N HIS A 40 4.15 14.80 3.86
CA HIS A 40 4.70 15.77 2.93
C HIS A 40 4.04 15.66 1.56
N SER A 41 3.50 16.77 1.07
CA SER A 41 2.96 16.85 -0.29
C SER A 41 4.06 16.54 -1.31
N GLY A 42 3.71 15.75 -2.32
CA GLY A 42 4.65 15.37 -3.40
C GLY A 42 5.63 14.24 -3.04
N ILE A 43 5.61 13.71 -1.81
CA ILE A 43 6.42 12.55 -1.40
C ILE A 43 5.51 11.36 -1.08
N VAL A 44 5.82 10.22 -1.65
CA VAL A 44 5.19 8.94 -1.31
C VAL A 44 6.21 8.02 -0.69
N ARG A 45 5.76 7.21 0.23
CA ARG A 45 6.55 6.12 0.83
C ARG A 45 6.26 4.84 0.08
N ILE A 46 7.31 4.17 -0.36
CA ILE A 46 7.25 2.85 -0.98
C ILE A 46 7.91 1.86 -0.04
N VAL A 47 7.21 0.78 0.26
CA VAL A 47 7.74 -0.37 0.99
C VAL A 47 7.83 -1.53 0.01
N ILE A 48 8.99 -2.13 -0.10
CA ILE A 48 9.24 -3.28 -0.98
C ILE A 48 9.79 -4.42 -0.15
N THR A 49 9.17 -5.59 -0.26
CA THR A 49 9.73 -6.83 0.28
C THR A 49 10.26 -7.70 -0.85
N SER A 50 11.41 -8.30 -0.64
CA SER A 50 12.06 -9.16 -1.62
C SER A 50 12.83 -10.27 -0.91
N GLU A 51 12.71 -11.47 -1.42
CA GLU A 51 13.51 -12.59 -0.93
C GLU A 51 14.86 -12.60 -1.66
N ILE A 52 15.90 -12.19 -0.94
CA ILE A 52 17.25 -12.01 -1.49
C ILE A 52 18.29 -12.12 -0.39
N GLU A 53 19.53 -12.47 -0.75
CA GLU A 53 20.67 -12.46 0.16
C GLU A 53 21.12 -11.03 0.48
N ARG A 54 21.77 -10.87 1.64
CA ARG A 54 22.17 -9.57 2.15
C ARG A 54 23.12 -8.80 1.22
N ARG A 55 24.11 -9.47 0.62
CA ARG A 55 25.08 -8.80 -0.27
C ARG A 55 24.43 -8.20 -1.53
N PRO A 56 23.63 -8.94 -2.31
CA PRO A 56 22.87 -8.33 -3.41
C PRO A 56 21.88 -7.25 -2.93
N ALA A 57 21.26 -7.43 -1.76
CA ALA A 57 20.33 -6.44 -1.19
C ALA A 57 21.00 -5.08 -0.96
N GLU A 58 22.22 -5.05 -0.40
CA GLU A 58 22.97 -3.82 -0.21
C GLU A 58 23.35 -3.14 -1.54
N ARG A 59 23.63 -3.92 -2.60
CA ARG A 59 23.88 -3.35 -3.94
C ARG A 59 22.63 -2.70 -4.51
N ILE A 60 21.47 -3.33 -4.35
CA ILE A 60 20.17 -2.76 -4.75
C ILE A 60 19.96 -1.44 -4.02
N LYS A 61 20.11 -1.41 -2.68
CA LYS A 61 20.00 -0.19 -1.88
C LYS A 61 20.92 0.91 -2.42
N GLY A 62 22.19 0.59 -2.71
CA GLY A 62 23.16 1.54 -3.24
C GLY A 62 22.79 2.09 -4.62
N GLN A 63 22.14 1.28 -5.49
CA GLN A 63 21.66 1.74 -6.78
C GLN A 63 20.38 2.57 -6.67
N LEU A 64 19.46 2.18 -5.79
CA LEU A 64 18.26 2.96 -5.49
C LEU A 64 18.61 4.36 -4.98
N ALA A 65 19.60 4.47 -4.09
CA ALA A 65 20.05 5.75 -3.54
C ALA A 65 20.66 6.72 -4.59
N ARG A 66 20.98 6.23 -5.79
CA ARG A 66 21.50 7.05 -6.90
C ARG A 66 20.41 7.58 -7.82
N LEU A 67 19.16 7.13 -7.66
CA LEU A 67 18.03 7.65 -8.44
C LEU A 67 17.65 9.03 -7.92
N VAL A 68 17.53 9.99 -8.83
CA VAL A 68 17.19 11.40 -8.51
C VAL A 68 15.83 11.50 -7.81
N ASP A 69 14.92 10.58 -8.14
CA ASP A 69 13.56 10.57 -7.58
C ASP A 69 13.47 10.00 -6.18
N ILE A 70 14.54 9.42 -5.66
CA ILE A 70 14.58 8.81 -4.33
C ILE A 70 15.28 9.73 -3.34
N PHE A 71 14.52 10.27 -2.41
CA PHE A 71 15.04 11.14 -1.35
C PHE A 71 15.71 10.36 -0.24
N LYS A 72 15.18 9.15 0.03
CA LYS A 72 15.70 8.28 1.08
C LYS A 72 15.44 6.83 0.74
N VAL A 73 16.43 5.97 1.01
CA VAL A 73 16.29 4.53 0.95
C VAL A 73 16.97 3.89 2.16
N ASP A 74 16.23 3.04 2.83
CA ASP A 74 16.71 2.28 3.97
C ASP A 74 16.33 0.81 3.80
N MET A 75 17.12 -0.07 4.38
CA MET A 75 16.72 -1.43 4.66
C MET A 75 16.31 -1.47 6.13
N ILE A 76 15.21 -2.11 6.43
CA ILE A 76 14.62 -2.15 7.77
C ILE A 76 14.32 -3.60 8.18
N SER A 77 14.66 -3.93 9.39
CA SER A 77 14.34 -5.19 10.05
C SER A 77 13.08 -5.06 10.92
N HIS A 78 12.49 -6.19 11.32
CA HIS A 78 11.24 -6.21 12.09
C HIS A 78 11.33 -5.51 13.45
N ASP A 79 12.51 -5.53 14.08
CA ASP A 79 12.77 -4.89 15.37
C ASP A 79 12.97 -3.36 15.27
N GLU A 80 13.20 -2.83 14.08
CA GLU A 80 13.43 -1.40 13.85
C GLU A 80 12.17 -0.60 13.52
N GLY A 81 11.04 -1.28 13.30
CA GLY A 81 9.79 -0.61 12.91
C GLY A 81 8.54 -1.43 13.23
N THR A 82 7.39 -0.75 13.19
CA THR A 82 6.08 -1.39 13.25
C THR A 82 5.59 -1.66 11.84
N PHE A 83 5.35 -2.94 11.56
CA PHE A 83 4.82 -3.44 10.28
C PHE A 83 3.33 -3.71 10.43
N ARG A 84 2.53 -3.28 9.48
CA ARG A 84 1.11 -3.61 9.39
C ARG A 84 0.73 -3.86 7.94
N ALA A 85 0.02 -4.95 7.71
CA ALA A 85 -0.58 -5.31 6.44
C ALA A 85 -2.09 -5.50 6.64
N PHE A 86 -2.83 -5.43 5.56
CA PHE A 86 -4.26 -5.66 5.51
C PHE A 86 -4.54 -6.89 4.66
N GLY A 87 -5.41 -7.78 5.15
CA GLY A 87 -5.85 -8.96 4.41
C GLY A 87 -7.36 -9.06 4.36
N MET A 88 -7.88 -9.58 3.26
CA MET A 88 -9.26 -10.00 3.09
C MET A 88 -9.31 -11.46 2.67
N MET A 89 -10.21 -12.24 3.29
CA MET A 89 -10.33 -13.67 3.02
C MET A 89 -11.81 -14.05 2.92
N LYS A 90 -12.13 -14.84 1.90
CA LYS A 90 -13.42 -15.48 1.73
C LYS A 90 -13.28 -16.97 2.05
N ILE A 91 -13.97 -17.41 3.09
CA ILE A 91 -13.83 -18.76 3.66
C ILE A 91 -15.15 -19.50 3.48
N ALA A 92 -15.09 -20.73 2.96
CA ALA A 92 -16.25 -21.60 2.93
C ALA A 92 -16.73 -21.91 4.36
N CYS A 93 -18.02 -21.88 4.60
CA CYS A 93 -18.57 -22.24 5.88
C CYS A 93 -19.87 -23.05 5.75
N THR A 94 -20.11 -23.87 6.74
CA THR A 94 -21.38 -24.56 6.97
C THR A 94 -21.95 -24.10 8.31
N MET A 95 -23.19 -24.46 8.60
CA MET A 95 -23.78 -24.20 9.93
C MET A 95 -22.96 -24.80 11.08
N GLN A 96 -22.26 -25.92 10.82
CA GLN A 96 -21.46 -26.62 11.81
C GLN A 96 -20.09 -25.98 12.01
N THR A 97 -19.42 -25.51 10.94
CA THR A 97 -18.08 -24.94 11.00
C THR A 97 -18.07 -23.45 11.35
N ARG A 98 -19.17 -22.76 11.16
CA ARG A 98 -19.31 -21.32 11.39
C ARG A 98 -18.88 -20.86 12.78
N PRO A 99 -19.32 -21.50 13.90
CA PRO A 99 -18.90 -21.07 15.23
C PRO A 99 -17.40 -21.16 15.45
N GLN A 100 -16.77 -22.21 14.89
CA GLN A 100 -15.33 -22.42 14.99
C GLN A 100 -14.55 -21.33 14.23
N ILE A 101 -14.98 -20.99 13.02
CA ILE A 101 -14.36 -19.90 12.22
C ILE A 101 -14.47 -18.59 12.99
N LEU A 102 -15.64 -18.27 13.56
CA LEU A 102 -15.84 -17.03 14.32
C LEU A 102 -14.93 -16.96 15.56
N GLN A 103 -14.75 -18.04 16.30
CA GLN A 103 -13.81 -18.10 17.43
C GLN A 103 -12.37 -17.87 17.00
N LEU A 104 -11.95 -18.44 15.87
CA LEU A 104 -10.61 -18.19 15.33
C LEU A 104 -10.42 -16.71 14.94
N LEU A 105 -11.43 -16.10 14.33
CA LEU A 105 -11.38 -14.69 13.98
C LEU A 105 -11.25 -13.77 15.20
N GLU A 106 -11.91 -14.10 16.32
CA GLU A 106 -11.77 -13.37 17.58
C GLU A 106 -10.34 -13.40 18.10
N ILE A 107 -9.66 -14.56 18.06
CA ILE A 107 -8.27 -14.73 18.50
C ILE A 107 -7.32 -13.84 17.68
N PHE A 108 -7.54 -13.77 16.39
CA PHE A 108 -6.69 -12.99 15.46
C PHE A 108 -7.15 -11.54 15.29
N ASN A 109 -8.21 -11.09 16.01
CA ASN A 109 -8.85 -9.79 15.82
C ASN A 109 -9.33 -9.55 14.37
N GLY A 110 -9.79 -10.62 13.70
CA GLY A 110 -10.42 -10.55 12.39
C GLY A 110 -11.85 -10.02 12.51
N ARG A 111 -12.28 -9.26 11.53
CA ARG A 111 -13.63 -8.70 11.45
C ARG A 111 -14.43 -9.34 10.33
N VAL A 112 -15.63 -9.76 10.61
CA VAL A 112 -16.57 -10.25 9.60
C VAL A 112 -17.17 -9.05 8.86
N LEU A 113 -17.04 -9.05 7.54
CA LEU A 113 -17.64 -8.07 6.64
C LEU A 113 -18.99 -8.55 6.11
N GLU A 114 -19.05 -9.83 5.74
CA GLU A 114 -20.26 -10.45 5.19
C GLU A 114 -20.36 -11.89 5.64
N LEU A 115 -21.58 -12.32 5.92
CA LEU A 115 -21.90 -13.66 6.39
C LEU A 115 -23.06 -14.21 5.55
N THR A 116 -22.82 -15.35 4.89
CA THR A 116 -23.85 -16.09 4.15
C THR A 116 -24.02 -17.50 4.70
N THR A 117 -24.87 -18.30 4.10
CA THR A 117 -25.03 -19.72 4.46
C THR A 117 -23.85 -20.58 4.00
N GLU A 118 -23.09 -20.14 2.99
CA GLU A 118 -22.08 -20.94 2.30
C GLU A 118 -20.65 -20.42 2.54
N TRP A 119 -20.50 -19.14 2.88
CA TRP A 119 -19.19 -18.53 3.07
C TRP A 119 -19.24 -17.31 4.01
N ILE A 120 -18.08 -16.95 4.51
CA ILE A 120 -17.84 -15.76 5.35
C ILE A 120 -16.74 -14.93 4.66
N LEU A 121 -16.97 -13.63 4.50
CA LEU A 121 -15.96 -12.65 4.10
C LEU A 121 -15.46 -11.95 5.34
N VAL A 122 -14.13 -11.95 5.51
CA VAL A 122 -13.46 -11.37 6.67
C VAL A 122 -12.36 -10.40 6.25
N GLU A 123 -12.09 -9.43 7.09
CA GLU A 123 -10.92 -8.56 7.01
C GLU A 123 -10.07 -8.68 8.26
N MET A 124 -8.77 -8.46 8.10
CA MET A 124 -7.83 -8.40 9.21
C MET A 124 -6.71 -7.40 8.93
N THR A 125 -6.30 -6.68 9.98
CA THR A 125 -5.09 -5.87 9.97
C THR A 125 -4.12 -6.42 11.04
N GLY A 126 -2.91 -6.73 10.63
CA GLY A 126 -1.92 -7.33 11.53
C GLY A 126 -0.50 -7.22 10.99
N THR A 127 0.44 -7.92 11.62
CA THR A 127 1.75 -8.14 11.00
C THR A 127 1.61 -9.17 9.86
N PRO A 128 2.54 -9.20 8.90
CA PRO A 128 2.52 -10.22 7.84
C PRO A 128 2.42 -11.64 8.40
N GLU A 129 3.15 -11.93 9.49
CA GLU A 129 3.15 -13.26 10.13
C GLU A 129 1.79 -13.58 10.78
N GLN A 130 1.09 -12.58 11.31
CA GLN A 130 -0.26 -12.76 11.86
C GLN A 130 -1.28 -13.06 10.75
N LEU A 131 -1.17 -12.39 9.59
CA LEU A 131 -2.03 -12.67 8.44
C LEU A 131 -1.79 -14.09 7.91
N GLU A 132 -0.51 -14.46 7.74
CA GLU A 132 -0.12 -15.81 7.33
C GLU A 132 -0.61 -16.87 8.33
N GLY A 133 -0.47 -16.62 9.64
CA GLY A 133 -0.97 -17.49 10.69
C GLY A 133 -2.48 -17.71 10.62
N LEU A 134 -3.26 -16.64 10.41
CA LEU A 134 -4.71 -16.75 10.21
C LEU A 134 -5.04 -17.56 8.95
N LEU A 135 -4.34 -17.31 7.84
CA LEU A 135 -4.52 -18.04 6.60
C LEU A 135 -4.30 -19.54 6.79
N GLN A 136 -3.21 -19.92 7.47
CA GLN A 136 -2.88 -21.33 7.75
C GLN A 136 -3.95 -22.02 8.62
N VAL A 137 -4.43 -21.34 9.66
CA VAL A 137 -5.46 -21.90 10.58
C VAL A 137 -6.81 -22.02 9.88
N LEU A 138 -7.13 -21.14 8.94
CA LEU A 138 -8.38 -21.18 8.19
C LEU A 138 -8.35 -22.11 6.96
N GLN A 139 -7.18 -22.53 6.52
CA GLN A 139 -7.01 -23.40 5.35
C GLN A 139 -7.86 -24.69 5.38
N PRO A 140 -7.99 -25.41 6.54
CA PRO A 140 -8.82 -26.62 6.63
C PRO A 140 -10.32 -26.39 6.38
N TYR A 141 -10.81 -25.19 6.55
CA TYR A 141 -12.23 -24.83 6.31
C TYR A 141 -12.53 -24.57 4.84
N GLY A 142 -11.49 -24.36 4.00
CA GLY A 142 -11.60 -24.07 2.59
C GLY A 142 -11.58 -22.56 2.31
N ILE A 143 -10.43 -22.04 1.93
CA ILE A 143 -10.26 -20.66 1.49
C ILE A 143 -10.67 -20.58 0.03
N LEU A 144 -11.74 -19.81 -0.24
CA LEU A 144 -12.24 -19.60 -1.60
C LEU A 144 -11.45 -18.52 -2.31
N GLU A 145 -11.07 -17.47 -1.57
CA GLU A 145 -10.28 -16.36 -2.08
C GLU A 145 -9.54 -15.70 -0.90
N ALA A 146 -8.30 -15.28 -1.11
CA ALA A 146 -7.53 -14.50 -0.15
C ALA A 146 -6.66 -13.48 -0.87
N VAL A 147 -6.67 -12.25 -0.37
CA VAL A 147 -5.84 -11.16 -0.88
C VAL A 147 -5.24 -10.43 0.31
N GLU A 148 -3.95 -10.13 0.22
CA GLU A 148 -3.26 -9.31 1.21
C GLU A 148 -2.47 -8.18 0.55
N THR A 149 -2.37 -7.06 1.25
CA THR A 149 -1.49 -5.97 0.85
C THR A 149 -0.06 -6.25 1.30
N GLY A 150 0.92 -5.65 0.62
CA GLY A 150 2.23 -5.53 1.24
C GLY A 150 2.17 -4.66 2.51
N PRO A 151 3.18 -4.76 3.41
CA PRO A 151 3.18 -4.04 4.67
C PRO A 151 3.36 -2.54 4.48
N ILE A 152 2.73 -1.76 5.37
CA ILE A 152 3.08 -0.38 5.66
C ILE A 152 4.01 -0.41 6.87
N VAL A 153 5.05 0.45 6.87
CA VAL A 153 6.07 0.44 7.91
C VAL A 153 6.29 1.83 8.48
N ILE A 154 6.30 1.93 9.81
CA ILE A 154 6.73 3.13 10.54
C ILE A 154 7.90 2.74 11.44
N ARG A 155 9.00 3.50 11.37
CA ARG A 155 10.18 3.27 12.19
C ARG A 155 9.96 3.66 13.66
N HIS A 156 10.54 2.89 14.58
CA HIS A 156 10.54 3.22 16.01
C HIS A 156 11.44 4.42 16.31
N LYS A 157 12.59 4.51 15.64
CA LYS A 157 13.53 5.62 15.80
C LYS A 157 13.56 6.46 14.52
N SER A 158 12.89 7.59 14.53
CA SER A 158 13.16 8.63 13.53
C SER A 158 14.52 9.24 13.88
N PRO A 159 15.48 9.34 12.94
CA PRO A 159 16.69 10.11 13.19
C PRO A 159 16.29 11.55 13.49
N ARG A 160 16.51 11.99 14.72
CA ARG A 160 16.11 13.34 15.23
C ARG A 160 16.70 14.52 14.45
N ASN A 161 17.64 14.28 13.50
CA ASN A 161 18.36 15.30 12.76
C ASN A 161 18.65 14.93 11.29
N ALA A 162 17.83 14.10 10.64
CA ALA A 162 17.91 14.08 9.20
C ALA A 162 17.23 15.35 8.67
N THR A 163 18.03 16.38 8.40
CA THR A 163 17.61 17.46 7.51
C THR A 163 17.20 16.78 6.21
N ARG A 164 15.89 16.62 6.00
CA ARG A 164 15.38 16.06 4.74
C ARG A 164 15.88 16.98 3.64
N PRO A 165 16.51 16.45 2.60
CA PRO A 165 16.79 17.26 1.42
C PRO A 165 15.46 17.85 0.99
N GLN A 166 15.36 19.17 1.00
CA GLN A 166 14.25 19.85 0.36
C GLN A 166 14.33 19.48 -1.12
N PRO A 167 13.24 19.03 -1.76
CA PRO A 167 13.26 18.82 -3.19
C PRO A 167 13.65 20.12 -3.86
N THR A 168 14.75 20.12 -4.59
CA THR A 168 15.29 21.29 -5.32
C THR A 168 14.50 21.58 -6.61
N TRP A 169 13.47 20.78 -6.92
CA TRP A 169 12.55 21.12 -8.02
C TRP A 169 11.42 21.99 -7.47
N GLU A 170 11.42 23.23 -7.85
CA GLU A 170 10.26 24.10 -7.71
C GLU A 170 9.07 23.43 -8.39
N VAL A 171 7.95 23.30 -7.64
CA VAL A 171 6.67 22.94 -8.22
C VAL A 171 6.42 23.93 -9.34
N VAL A 172 6.55 23.49 -10.59
CA VAL A 172 6.20 24.32 -11.75
C VAL A 172 4.76 24.77 -11.54
N PRO A 173 4.47 26.10 -11.39
CA PRO A 173 3.13 26.58 -11.05
C PRO A 173 2.19 26.52 -12.25
N GLY A 174 2.02 25.37 -12.86
CA GLY A 174 1.19 25.18 -14.04
C GLY A 174 0.40 23.87 -14.05
N ALA A 175 0.78 22.91 -13.22
CA ALA A 175 0.13 21.59 -13.25
C ALA A 175 -1.16 21.53 -12.42
N LEU A 176 -1.43 22.50 -11.53
CA LEU A 176 -2.68 22.56 -10.76
C LEU A 176 -3.80 23.35 -11.46
N ALA A 177 -3.49 24.18 -12.46
CA ALA A 177 -4.50 24.99 -13.16
C ALA A 177 -5.32 24.19 -14.18
N ALA A 178 -4.85 23.02 -14.62
CA ALA A 178 -5.55 22.22 -15.62
C ALA A 178 -6.66 21.32 -15.06
N GLN A 179 -6.74 21.14 -13.73
CA GLN A 179 -7.77 20.29 -13.12
C GLN A 179 -8.95 21.06 -12.52
N THR A 180 -8.87 22.38 -12.40
CA THR A 180 -10.00 23.21 -11.90
C THR A 180 -10.86 23.81 -13.00
N SER A 181 -10.45 23.72 -14.28
CA SER A 181 -11.23 24.26 -15.40
C SER A 181 -12.27 23.29 -16.00
N SER A 182 -12.30 22.01 -15.57
CA SER A 182 -13.28 21.03 -16.06
C SER A 182 -14.56 20.94 -15.21
N THR A 183 -14.63 21.62 -14.06
CA THR A 183 -15.82 21.57 -13.19
C THR A 183 -16.70 22.84 -13.29
N SER A 184 -16.23 23.90 -13.96
CA SER A 184 -17.02 25.13 -14.10
C SER A 184 -17.86 25.22 -15.38
N SER A 185 -17.68 24.30 -16.33
CA SER A 185 -18.48 24.29 -17.57
C SER A 185 -19.77 23.46 -17.48
N SER A 186 -19.99 22.73 -16.41
CA SER A 186 -21.22 21.93 -16.23
C SER A 186 -22.33 22.67 -15.48
N SER A 187 -22.02 23.76 -14.77
CA SER A 187 -23.04 24.57 -14.06
C SER A 187 -23.66 25.68 -14.93
N ALA A 188 -22.95 26.16 -15.96
CA ALA A 188 -23.45 27.20 -16.85
C ALA A 188 -24.52 26.72 -17.86
N LEU A 189 -24.51 25.42 -18.19
CA LEU A 189 -25.49 24.82 -19.12
C LEU A 189 -26.81 24.39 -18.44
N GLN A 190 -26.89 24.46 -17.11
CA GLN A 190 -28.16 24.18 -16.39
C GLN A 190 -28.94 25.42 -16.02
N GLU A 191 -28.32 26.60 -16.03
CA GLU A 191 -29.03 27.86 -15.76
C GLU A 191 -29.75 28.44 -17.02
N GLU A 192 -29.24 28.16 -18.20
CA GLU A 192 -29.87 28.65 -19.46
C GLU A 192 -31.15 27.87 -19.84
N LYS A 193 -31.36 26.66 -19.27
CA LYS A 193 -32.60 25.89 -19.47
C LYS A 193 -33.73 26.22 -18.50
N ARG A 194 -33.49 27.06 -17.49
CA ARG A 194 -34.52 27.43 -16.50
C ARG A 194 -35.21 28.75 -16.77
N ASN A 195 -34.65 29.58 -17.65
CA ASN A 195 -35.23 30.93 -17.99
C ASN A 195 -35.98 30.99 -19.32
N GLY A 196 -36.21 29.85 -19.97
CA GLY A 196 -36.86 29.82 -21.31
C GLY A 196 -38.33 29.41 -21.33
N THR A 197 -39.02 29.28 -20.19
CA THR A 197 -40.42 28.87 -20.17
C THR A 197 -41.26 29.77 -19.24
N ASN A 198 -41.45 31.03 -19.68
CA ASN A 198 -42.55 31.83 -19.23
C ASN A 198 -42.70 33.02 -20.21
N LEU A 199 -43.43 32.80 -21.31
CA LEU A 199 -44.16 33.81 -22.11
C LEU A 199 -44.95 33.06 -23.18
N LEU A 200 -46.17 32.82 -22.89
CA LEU A 200 -47.46 32.81 -23.61
C LEU A 200 -48.42 31.81 -22.96
#